data_31424a783e456ed9d25dd11b4916b20d
#
_entry.id   31424a783e456ed9d25dd11b4916b20d
#
_cell.length_a   1.000
_cell.length_b   1.000
_cell.length_c   1.000
_cell.angle_alpha   90.00
_cell.angle_beta   90.00
_cell.angle_gamma   90.00
#
_symmetry.space_group_name_H-M   'P 1'
#
loop_
_entity.id
_entity.type
_entity.pdbx_description
1 polymer ?
#
loop_
_entity_poly.entity_id
_entity_poly.type
_entity_poly.pdbx_seq_one_letter_code
_entity_poly.pdbx_strand_id
1 'polypeptide(L)'
;MRHVTWLCLLLTMVLFAGGCSQGQAPEPPASYTVGEEEGGESFPALQEAVPLSEEEMSFSESTDPDTEETSYTYSDLESGSETVSQYVSALEKDESCSVVDENGMVQEEMDLSAGSGNVLVGREAPEGGVMLLKITWDEDSCTISPAYDEGIQIQSEPEIQEMTLNEVIDRFESYTPQQLGLAGDKMSDYTIVPEEGYILVDETPGFRVNIYEKVSSRFAGTFLISSDGKHVYSLDRSTQQVSELALA
;
A
#
# COMPACT_ATOMS: atom_id res chain seq x y z
N MET A 1 -8.98 15.50 91.84
CA MET A 1 -10.30 15.06 91.42
C MET A 1 -10.19 14.54 90.01
N ARG A 2 -10.40 13.27 89.87
CA ARG A 2 -9.99 12.46 88.67
C ARG A 2 -11.25 12.24 87.80
N HIS A 3 -11.22 12.66 86.55
CA HIS A 3 -12.22 12.26 85.59
C HIS A 3 -11.61 11.23 84.65
N VAL A 4 -12.16 10.03 84.77
CA VAL A 4 -11.89 8.89 83.87
C VAL A 4 -12.87 9.01 82.72
N THR A 5 -12.30 9.22 81.53
CA THR A 5 -13.06 9.25 80.29
C THR A 5 -12.99 7.88 79.62
N TRP A 6 -14.13 7.23 79.52
CA TRP A 6 -14.31 5.92 78.87
C TRP A 6 -14.32 6.12 77.35
N LEU A 7 -13.37 5.54 76.65
CA LEU A 7 -13.28 5.56 75.22
C LEU A 7 -13.94 4.29 74.67
N CYS A 8 -15.15 4.42 74.10
CA CYS A 8 -15.81 3.35 73.37
C CYS A 8 -15.15 3.18 72.03
N LEU A 9 -14.44 2.05 71.82
CA LEU A 9 -13.89 1.62 70.57
C LEU A 9 -15.00 0.93 69.78
N LEU A 10 -15.60 1.66 68.81
CA LEU A 10 -16.53 1.10 67.83
C LEU A 10 -15.69 0.44 66.69
N LEU A 11 -15.60 -0.87 66.78
CA LEU A 11 -15.01 -1.68 65.74
C LEU A 11 -16.00 -1.82 64.58
N THR A 12 -15.90 -0.95 63.58
CA THR A 12 -16.65 -1.06 62.31
C THR A 12 -16.03 -2.16 61.49
N MET A 13 -16.63 -3.33 61.48
CA MET A 13 -16.32 -4.43 60.59
C MET A 13 -16.83 -4.07 59.19
N VAL A 14 -15.93 -3.58 58.33
CA VAL A 14 -16.22 -3.39 56.90
C VAL A 14 -16.19 -4.78 56.27
N LEU A 15 -17.36 -5.34 56.05
CA LEU A 15 -17.55 -6.49 55.16
C LEU A 15 -17.23 -6.06 53.74
N PHE A 16 -16.03 -6.35 53.27
CA PHE A 16 -15.76 -6.41 51.84
C PHE A 16 -16.60 -7.52 51.24
N ALA A 17 -17.80 -7.20 50.80
CA ALA A 17 -18.49 -8.01 49.81
C ALA A 17 -17.62 -7.93 48.51
N GLY A 18 -16.76 -8.91 48.34
CA GLY A 18 -16.15 -9.19 47.05
C GLY A 18 -17.27 -9.57 46.10
N GLY A 19 -17.83 -8.57 45.43
CA GLY A 19 -18.62 -8.80 44.23
C GLY A 19 -17.66 -9.36 43.17
N CYS A 20 -17.79 -10.67 42.90
CA CYS A 20 -17.41 -11.16 41.58
C CYS A 20 -18.29 -10.39 40.58
N SER A 21 -17.80 -9.28 40.00
CA SER A 21 -18.33 -8.84 38.75
C SER A 21 -18.02 -9.98 37.78
N GLN A 22 -19.04 -10.70 37.32
CA GLN A 22 -18.98 -11.45 36.10
C GLN A 22 -18.56 -10.39 35.07
N GLY A 23 -17.26 -10.42 34.68
CA GLY A 23 -16.76 -9.56 33.61
C GLY A 23 -17.60 -9.88 32.39
N GLN A 24 -18.41 -8.93 31.97
CA GLN A 24 -19.01 -8.96 30.65
C GLN A 24 -17.84 -9.08 29.68
N ALA A 25 -17.91 -10.01 28.74
CA ALA A 25 -16.90 -10.11 27.72
C ALA A 25 -16.73 -8.73 27.06
N PRO A 26 -15.51 -8.28 26.77
CA PRO A 26 -15.33 -7.00 26.12
C PRO A 26 -16.10 -6.99 24.81
N GLU A 27 -16.85 -5.92 24.57
CA GLU A 27 -17.54 -5.73 23.28
C GLU A 27 -16.57 -5.04 22.31
N PRO A 28 -16.56 -5.44 21.02
CA PRO A 28 -15.76 -4.75 20.00
C PRO A 28 -16.10 -3.26 19.93
N PRO A 29 -15.11 -2.37 19.72
CA PRO A 29 -15.37 -0.94 19.53
C PRO A 29 -16.08 -0.68 18.21
N ALA A 30 -16.77 0.45 18.05
CA ALA A 30 -17.35 0.86 16.77
C ALA A 30 -16.26 1.39 15.79
N SER A 31 -15.13 1.85 16.32
CA SER A 31 -14.01 2.36 15.52
C SER A 31 -12.67 2.18 16.24
N TYR A 32 -11.60 2.10 15.47
CA TYR A 32 -10.23 2.12 15.99
C TYR A 32 -9.69 3.53 15.92
N THR A 33 -9.48 4.13 17.09
CA THR A 33 -8.95 5.50 17.19
C THR A 33 -7.43 5.48 17.13
N VAL A 34 -6.87 6.42 16.39
CA VAL A 34 -5.43 6.62 16.25
C VAL A 34 -5.09 7.97 16.87
N GLY A 35 -4.17 7.98 17.87
CA GLY A 35 -3.79 9.19 18.60
C GLY A 35 -4.53 9.39 19.93
N GLU A 36 -4.00 10.29 20.76
CA GLU A 36 -4.38 10.45 22.18
C GLU A 36 -5.59 11.36 22.48
N GLU A 37 -6.22 12.03 21.50
CA GLU A 37 -7.18 13.09 21.80
C GLU A 37 -8.63 12.78 21.41
N GLU A 38 -9.59 13.32 22.20
CA GLU A 38 -11.02 13.36 21.84
C GLU A 38 -11.22 14.09 20.51
N GLY A 39 -11.49 13.33 19.45
CA GLY A 39 -11.64 13.82 18.09
C GLY A 39 -10.53 13.34 17.15
N GLY A 40 -9.67 12.42 17.62
CA GLY A 40 -8.69 11.72 16.77
C GLY A 40 -9.37 11.02 15.60
N GLU A 41 -8.66 10.95 14.48
CA GLU A 41 -9.09 10.21 13.31
C GLU A 41 -9.24 8.73 13.66
N SER A 42 -10.19 8.05 13.04
CA SER A 42 -10.49 6.65 13.34
C SER A 42 -10.79 5.87 12.06
N PHE A 43 -10.52 4.58 12.10
CA PHE A 43 -11.01 3.63 11.10
C PHE A 43 -12.28 2.96 11.61
N PRO A 44 -13.24 2.61 10.75
CA PRO A 44 -14.36 1.78 11.15
C PRO A 44 -13.84 0.44 11.70
N ALA A 45 -14.43 -0.06 12.77
CA ALA A 45 -14.04 -1.35 13.28
C ALA A 45 -14.46 -2.51 12.36
N LEU A 46 -13.84 -3.67 12.52
CA LEU A 46 -14.04 -4.82 11.63
C LEU A 46 -15.52 -5.16 11.45
N GLN A 47 -16.27 -5.25 12.55
CA GLN A 47 -17.70 -5.61 12.53
C GLN A 47 -18.61 -4.54 11.92
N GLU A 48 -18.15 -3.28 11.82
CA GLU A 48 -18.89 -2.22 11.14
C GLU A 48 -18.73 -2.30 9.62
N ALA A 49 -17.56 -2.81 9.17
CA ALA A 49 -17.23 -2.90 7.74
C ALA A 49 -17.54 -4.28 7.14
N VAL A 50 -17.52 -5.34 7.95
CA VAL A 50 -17.73 -6.73 7.52
C VAL A 50 -18.85 -7.36 8.34
N PRO A 51 -19.86 -7.98 7.70
CA PRO A 51 -20.94 -8.66 8.42
C PRO A 51 -20.39 -9.94 9.09
N LEU A 52 -20.14 -9.87 10.39
CA LEU A 52 -19.69 -10.99 11.21
C LEU A 52 -20.84 -11.56 12.01
N SER A 53 -20.80 -12.88 12.30
CA SER A 53 -21.75 -13.54 13.19
C SER A 53 -21.33 -13.32 14.64
N GLU A 54 -21.96 -12.42 15.36
CA GLU A 54 -21.65 -12.09 16.75
C GLU A 54 -21.85 -13.30 17.72
N GLU A 55 -22.63 -14.30 17.32
CA GLU A 55 -22.91 -15.48 18.15
C GLU A 55 -21.74 -16.49 18.19
N GLU A 56 -20.84 -16.41 17.22
CA GLU A 56 -19.75 -17.38 17.01
C GLU A 56 -18.36 -16.77 17.19
N MET A 57 -18.24 -15.45 17.19
CA MET A 57 -16.97 -14.73 17.25
C MET A 57 -16.57 -14.40 18.70
N SER A 58 -15.32 -14.60 19.04
CA SER A 58 -14.69 -14.14 20.28
C SER A 58 -13.87 -12.88 20.03
N PHE A 59 -13.93 -11.93 20.96
CA PHE A 59 -13.20 -10.65 20.88
C PHE A 59 -12.33 -10.43 22.12
N SER A 60 -11.13 -9.91 21.93
CA SER A 60 -10.27 -9.45 23.01
C SER A 60 -9.52 -8.19 22.61
N GLU A 61 -9.26 -7.34 23.60
CA GLU A 61 -8.44 -6.15 23.49
C GLU A 61 -7.22 -6.28 24.39
N SER A 62 -6.06 -5.87 23.92
CA SER A 62 -4.83 -5.86 24.70
C SER A 62 -4.04 -4.59 24.39
N THR A 63 -3.45 -4.00 25.44
CA THR A 63 -2.54 -2.86 25.30
C THR A 63 -1.15 -3.29 25.75
N ASP A 64 -0.16 -3.06 24.92
CA ASP A 64 1.24 -3.30 25.25
C ASP A 64 1.69 -2.26 26.29
N PRO A 65 2.18 -2.67 27.46
CA PRO A 65 2.56 -1.75 28.54
C PRO A 65 3.83 -0.94 28.25
N ASP A 66 4.63 -1.33 27.28
CA ASP A 66 5.89 -0.67 26.93
C ASP A 66 5.70 0.35 25.79
N THR A 67 4.84 0.05 24.83
CA THR A 67 4.57 0.88 23.64
C THR A 67 3.25 1.64 23.70
N GLU A 68 2.37 1.27 24.66
CA GLU A 68 0.98 1.78 24.76
C GLU A 68 0.11 1.47 23.52
N GLU A 69 0.61 0.65 22.60
CA GLU A 69 -0.14 0.23 21.41
C GLU A 69 -1.28 -0.71 21.80
N THR A 70 -2.49 -0.41 21.33
CA THR A 70 -3.67 -1.26 21.55
C THR A 70 -3.89 -2.17 20.34
N SER A 71 -4.17 -3.44 20.61
CA SER A 71 -4.46 -4.46 19.61
C SER A 71 -5.81 -5.08 19.87
N TYR A 72 -6.56 -5.32 18.82
CA TYR A 72 -7.90 -5.88 18.81
C TYR A 72 -7.88 -7.23 18.10
N THR A 73 -8.16 -8.30 18.83
CA THR A 73 -8.12 -9.66 18.28
C THR A 73 -9.52 -10.22 18.17
N TYR A 74 -9.85 -10.71 17.00
CA TYR A 74 -11.07 -11.43 16.64
C TYR A 74 -10.71 -12.87 16.38
N SER A 75 -11.34 -13.81 17.07
CA SER A 75 -11.10 -15.25 16.96
C SER A 75 -12.40 -16.00 16.68
N ASP A 76 -12.28 -17.28 16.38
CA ASP A 76 -13.41 -18.14 16.00
C ASP A 76 -14.10 -17.66 14.70
N LEU A 77 -13.34 -17.02 13.80
CA LEU A 77 -13.80 -16.61 12.47
C LEU A 77 -13.95 -17.84 11.56
N GLU A 78 -14.89 -17.81 10.64
CA GLU A 78 -15.04 -18.85 9.62
C GLU A 78 -13.79 -18.93 8.71
N SER A 79 -13.19 -17.77 8.40
CA SER A 79 -11.93 -17.64 7.66
C SER A 79 -11.29 -16.29 7.98
N GLY A 80 -10.10 -16.30 8.59
CA GLY A 80 -9.34 -15.08 8.86
C GLY A 80 -8.95 -14.35 7.58
N SER A 81 -8.45 -15.05 6.57
CA SER A 81 -8.05 -14.46 5.30
C SER A 81 -9.21 -13.82 4.52
N GLU A 82 -10.37 -14.49 4.47
CA GLU A 82 -11.56 -13.95 3.79
C GLU A 82 -12.09 -12.72 4.53
N THR A 83 -12.15 -12.77 5.85
CA THR A 83 -12.56 -11.65 6.71
C THR A 83 -11.65 -10.43 6.49
N VAL A 84 -10.31 -10.63 6.50
CA VAL A 84 -9.35 -9.56 6.26
C VAL A 84 -9.46 -9.01 4.84
N SER A 85 -9.64 -9.86 3.83
CA SER A 85 -9.83 -9.43 2.45
C SER A 85 -11.07 -8.56 2.27
N GLN A 86 -12.19 -8.93 2.89
CA GLN A 86 -13.42 -8.14 2.88
C GLN A 86 -13.24 -6.80 3.60
N TYR A 87 -12.55 -6.81 4.73
CA TYR A 87 -12.28 -5.61 5.52
C TYR A 87 -11.38 -4.62 4.76
N VAL A 88 -10.25 -5.08 4.22
CA VAL A 88 -9.36 -4.25 3.40
C VAL A 88 -10.10 -3.65 2.22
N SER A 89 -10.89 -4.45 1.51
CA SER A 89 -11.68 -3.96 0.36
C SER A 89 -12.72 -2.91 0.76
N ALA A 90 -13.31 -3.01 1.96
CA ALA A 90 -14.23 -2.00 2.47
C ALA A 90 -13.50 -0.69 2.80
N LEU A 91 -12.32 -0.78 3.44
CA LEU A 91 -11.50 0.39 3.77
C LEU A 91 -11.01 1.13 2.51
N GLU A 92 -10.55 0.40 1.50
CA GLU A 92 -10.09 1.02 0.24
C GLU A 92 -11.23 1.75 -0.49
N LYS A 93 -12.43 1.18 -0.46
CA LYS A 93 -13.58 1.73 -1.18
C LYS A 93 -14.22 2.92 -0.49
N ASP A 94 -14.42 2.85 0.83
CA ASP A 94 -15.27 3.79 1.57
C ASP A 94 -14.45 4.82 2.35
N GLU A 95 -13.22 4.49 2.77
CA GLU A 95 -12.39 5.32 3.63
C GLU A 95 -11.15 5.92 2.93
N SER A 96 -11.02 5.74 1.62
CA SER A 96 -9.86 6.22 0.84
C SER A 96 -8.52 5.75 1.40
N CYS A 97 -8.50 4.51 1.89
CA CYS A 97 -7.30 3.84 2.35
C CYS A 97 -6.59 3.14 1.18
N SER A 98 -5.32 2.86 1.36
CA SER A 98 -4.53 2.04 0.44
C SER A 98 -3.75 0.98 1.19
N VAL A 99 -3.55 -0.18 0.59
CA VAL A 99 -2.55 -1.14 1.07
C VAL A 99 -1.18 -0.55 0.79
N VAL A 100 -0.31 -0.52 1.80
CA VAL A 100 1.01 0.10 1.72
C VAL A 100 2.09 -0.82 2.29
N ASP A 101 3.34 -0.60 1.90
CA ASP A 101 4.49 -1.20 2.57
C ASP A 101 4.96 -0.35 3.77
N GLU A 102 6.02 -0.79 4.44
CA GLU A 102 6.62 -0.09 5.61
C GLU A 102 7.16 1.30 5.28
N ASN A 103 7.33 1.65 4.01
CA ASN A 103 7.79 2.95 3.54
C ASN A 103 6.65 3.84 3.04
N GLY A 104 5.41 3.37 3.08
CA GLY A 104 4.23 4.06 2.58
C GLY A 104 3.98 3.90 1.07
N MET A 105 4.71 3.00 0.38
CA MET A 105 4.46 2.72 -1.03
C MET A 105 3.20 1.88 -1.20
N VAL A 106 2.28 2.35 -2.04
CA VAL A 106 1.04 1.63 -2.37
C VAL A 106 1.35 0.31 -3.07
N GLN A 107 0.72 -0.75 -2.62
CA GLN A 107 0.83 -2.10 -3.17
C GLN A 107 -0.45 -2.42 -3.94
N GLU A 108 -0.40 -2.44 -5.27
CA GLU A 108 -1.57 -2.68 -6.12
C GLU A 108 -2.03 -4.14 -6.12
N GLU A 109 -1.11 -5.08 -5.89
CA GLU A 109 -1.38 -6.51 -5.88
C GLU A 109 -0.87 -7.15 -4.59
N MET A 110 -1.76 -7.46 -3.66
CA MET A 110 -1.45 -8.24 -2.46
C MET A 110 -2.31 -9.49 -2.40
N ASP A 111 -1.67 -10.64 -2.21
CA ASP A 111 -2.37 -11.91 -2.03
C ASP A 111 -2.84 -12.06 -0.56
N LEU A 112 -4.08 -11.71 -0.30
CA LEU A 112 -4.74 -11.86 1.00
C LEU A 112 -5.39 -13.25 1.19
N SER A 113 -5.26 -14.16 0.21
CA SER A 113 -5.90 -15.49 0.24
C SER A 113 -5.11 -16.55 1.03
N ALA A 114 -3.87 -16.25 1.42
CA ALA A 114 -3.06 -17.17 2.23
C ALA A 114 -3.72 -17.45 3.57
N GLY A 115 -3.58 -18.67 4.10
CA GLY A 115 -4.16 -19.09 5.38
C GLY A 115 -3.62 -18.31 6.60
N SER A 116 -2.50 -17.60 6.44
CA SER A 116 -1.97 -16.66 7.43
C SER A 116 -1.15 -15.58 6.72
N GLY A 117 -1.07 -14.38 7.32
CA GLY A 117 -0.31 -13.29 6.74
C GLY A 117 -0.39 -12.00 7.56
N ASN A 118 0.10 -10.94 6.93
CA ASN A 118 -0.04 -9.59 7.45
C ASN A 118 -0.23 -8.59 6.29
N VAL A 119 -0.91 -7.50 6.57
CA VAL A 119 -1.10 -6.37 5.66
C VAL A 119 -1.06 -5.07 6.44
N LEU A 120 -0.55 -4.03 5.81
CA LEU A 120 -0.57 -2.67 6.33
C LEU A 120 -1.51 -1.84 5.46
N VAL A 121 -2.54 -1.25 6.07
CA VAL A 121 -3.47 -0.35 5.39
C VAL A 121 -3.26 1.05 5.91
N GLY A 122 -3.07 2.01 5.03
CA GLY A 122 -2.77 3.38 5.38
C GLY A 122 -3.73 4.40 4.78
N ARG A 123 -3.90 5.52 5.48
CA ARG A 123 -4.61 6.72 5.03
C ARG A 123 -3.85 7.95 5.49
N GLU A 124 -3.73 8.99 4.63
CA GLU A 124 -3.15 10.27 5.04
C GLU A 124 -3.96 10.92 6.16
N ALA A 125 -3.27 11.40 7.18
CA ALA A 125 -3.88 12.16 8.26
C ALA A 125 -3.97 13.65 7.89
N PRO A 126 -5.04 14.37 8.30
CA PRO A 126 -5.24 15.79 7.94
C PRO A 126 -4.13 16.72 8.40
N GLU A 127 -3.46 16.39 9.49
CA GLU A 127 -2.37 17.18 10.07
C GLU A 127 -0.97 16.74 9.56
N GLY A 128 -0.93 15.82 8.61
CA GLY A 128 0.29 15.20 8.07
C GLY A 128 0.56 13.84 8.67
N GLY A 129 1.51 13.07 8.11
CA GLY A 129 1.77 11.68 8.48
C GLY A 129 0.69 10.73 7.98
N VAL A 130 0.75 9.48 8.41
CA VAL A 130 -0.12 8.39 7.95
C VAL A 130 -0.73 7.67 9.16
N MET A 131 -2.03 7.52 9.13
CA MET A 131 -2.74 6.60 9.99
C MET A 131 -2.65 5.20 9.40
N LEU A 132 -2.32 4.22 10.21
CA LEU A 132 -2.04 2.85 9.79
C LEU A 132 -2.92 1.86 10.56
N LEU A 133 -3.35 0.81 9.88
CA LEU A 133 -3.84 -0.41 10.50
C LEU A 133 -2.88 -1.55 10.15
N LYS A 134 -2.18 -2.07 11.14
CA LYS A 134 -1.42 -3.31 11.04
C LYS A 134 -2.38 -4.47 11.26
N ILE A 135 -2.63 -5.26 10.25
CA ILE A 135 -3.56 -6.39 10.31
C ILE A 135 -2.78 -7.67 10.12
N THR A 136 -2.91 -8.60 11.05
CA THR A 136 -2.37 -9.96 10.92
C THR A 136 -3.51 -10.96 10.99
N TRP A 137 -3.37 -12.10 10.32
CA TRP A 137 -4.39 -13.16 10.37
C TRP A 137 -3.78 -14.55 10.34
N ASP A 138 -4.54 -15.47 10.88
CA ASP A 138 -4.39 -16.92 10.81
C ASP A 138 -5.67 -17.55 10.23
N GLU A 139 -5.79 -18.89 10.26
CA GLU A 139 -6.93 -19.61 9.67
C GLU A 139 -8.29 -19.10 10.16
N ASP A 140 -8.41 -18.85 11.48
CA ASP A 140 -9.66 -18.53 12.18
C ASP A 140 -9.60 -17.26 13.03
N SER A 141 -8.59 -16.44 12.84
CA SER A 141 -8.40 -15.22 13.63
C SER A 141 -7.78 -14.09 12.85
N CYS A 142 -8.02 -12.86 13.32
CA CYS A 142 -7.25 -11.69 12.89
C CYS A 142 -7.01 -10.74 14.06
N THR A 143 -5.89 -10.03 14.01
CA THR A 143 -5.52 -8.98 14.97
C THR A 143 -5.29 -7.67 14.23
N ILE A 144 -5.89 -6.61 14.74
CA ILE A 144 -5.84 -5.26 14.17
C ILE A 144 -5.19 -4.33 15.20
N SER A 145 -4.12 -3.66 14.79
CA SER A 145 -3.38 -2.71 15.64
C SER A 145 -3.32 -1.36 14.91
N PRO A 146 -4.11 -0.36 15.33
CA PRO A 146 -4.03 1.00 14.81
C PRO A 146 -2.71 1.65 15.25
N ALA A 147 -2.12 2.43 14.35
CA ALA A 147 -0.87 3.16 14.59
C ALA A 147 -0.88 4.50 13.84
N TYR A 148 0.02 5.39 14.22
CA TYR A 148 0.26 6.65 13.52
C TYR A 148 1.76 6.81 13.28
N ASP A 149 2.12 7.27 12.08
CA ASP A 149 3.50 7.52 11.71
C ASP A 149 3.63 8.89 11.04
N GLU A 150 4.36 9.79 11.70
CA GLU A 150 4.62 11.15 11.19
C GLU A 150 5.67 11.16 10.06
N GLY A 151 6.50 10.13 9.97
CA GLY A 151 7.66 10.06 9.06
C GLY A 151 7.32 9.47 7.70
N ILE A 152 6.16 8.84 7.56
CA ILE A 152 5.72 8.18 6.33
C ILE A 152 4.80 9.11 5.54
N GLN A 153 4.80 8.96 4.22
CA GLN A 153 3.84 9.55 3.29
C GLN A 153 3.35 8.45 2.35
N ILE A 154 2.06 8.44 2.04
CA ILE A 154 1.54 7.50 1.05
C ILE A 154 2.04 7.93 -0.33
N GLN A 155 2.71 7.00 -1.00
CA GLN A 155 3.27 7.21 -2.33
C GLN A 155 2.76 6.11 -3.25
N SER A 156 2.06 6.49 -4.30
CA SER A 156 1.80 5.57 -5.41
C SER A 156 3.03 5.51 -6.29
N GLU A 157 3.34 4.33 -6.85
CA GLU A 157 4.25 4.30 -7.97
C GLU A 157 3.75 5.32 -9.01
N PRO A 158 4.63 6.17 -9.55
CA PRO A 158 4.21 7.07 -10.60
C PRO A 158 3.60 6.21 -11.72
N GLU A 159 2.35 6.48 -12.05
CA GLU A 159 1.67 5.83 -13.17
C GLU A 159 2.55 6.07 -14.41
N ILE A 160 3.34 5.05 -14.76
CA ILE A 160 4.14 5.09 -15.98
C ILE A 160 3.11 5.02 -17.10
N GLN A 161 2.76 6.17 -17.65
CA GLN A 161 1.90 6.25 -18.80
C GLN A 161 2.64 5.57 -19.95
N GLU A 162 2.38 4.28 -20.12
CA GLU A 162 3.02 3.48 -21.14
C GLU A 162 2.60 3.96 -22.52
N MET A 163 3.59 4.25 -23.35
CA MET A 163 3.36 4.61 -24.75
C MET A 163 2.75 3.42 -25.51
N THR A 164 1.77 3.70 -26.33
CA THR A 164 1.32 2.75 -27.33
C THR A 164 2.33 2.66 -28.49
N LEU A 165 2.29 1.57 -29.26
CA LEU A 165 3.16 1.43 -30.44
C LEU A 165 3.00 2.57 -31.44
N ASN A 166 1.80 3.15 -31.56
CA ASN A 166 1.55 4.31 -32.42
C ASN A 166 2.26 5.56 -31.87
N GLU A 167 2.17 5.80 -30.57
CA GLU A 167 2.88 6.93 -29.95
C GLU A 167 4.39 6.78 -30.05
N VAL A 168 4.93 5.55 -30.00
CA VAL A 168 6.35 5.28 -30.29
C VAL A 168 6.70 5.70 -31.72
N ILE A 169 5.88 5.34 -32.72
CA ILE A 169 6.08 5.74 -34.13
C ILE A 169 6.07 7.26 -34.22
N ASP A 170 5.02 7.92 -33.70
CA ASP A 170 4.87 9.37 -33.75
C ASP A 170 6.05 10.07 -33.08
N ARG A 171 6.53 9.53 -31.97
CA ARG A 171 7.71 10.06 -31.27
C ARG A 171 8.97 10.00 -32.16
N PHE A 172 9.24 8.86 -32.81
CA PHE A 172 10.36 8.74 -33.72
C PHE A 172 10.22 9.59 -34.97
N GLU A 173 9.00 9.78 -35.49
CA GLU A 173 8.73 10.68 -36.61
C GLU A 173 8.98 12.17 -36.26
N SER A 174 8.91 12.53 -34.99
CA SER A 174 9.18 13.88 -34.51
C SER A 174 10.67 14.26 -34.48
N TYR A 175 11.56 13.29 -34.49
CA TYR A 175 13.01 13.52 -34.53
C TYR A 175 13.50 13.82 -35.95
N THR A 176 14.70 14.37 -36.04
CA THR A 176 15.43 14.44 -37.30
C THR A 176 16.34 13.22 -37.46
N PRO A 177 16.66 12.78 -38.71
CA PRO A 177 17.60 11.69 -38.92
C PRO A 177 18.94 11.91 -38.20
N GLN A 178 19.45 13.15 -38.21
CA GLN A 178 20.73 13.53 -37.59
C GLN A 178 20.71 13.34 -36.07
N GLN A 179 19.57 13.60 -35.37
CA GLN A 179 19.43 13.36 -33.95
C GLN A 179 19.56 11.88 -33.61
N LEU A 180 19.10 11.01 -34.53
CA LEU A 180 19.20 9.54 -34.39
C LEU A 180 20.51 8.97 -34.96
N GLY A 181 21.43 9.82 -35.47
CA GLY A 181 22.65 9.37 -36.12
C GLY A 181 22.42 8.69 -37.49
N LEU A 182 21.24 8.93 -38.09
CA LEU A 182 20.87 8.40 -39.40
C LEU A 182 21.28 9.38 -40.51
N ALA A 183 21.44 8.86 -41.75
CA ALA A 183 21.70 9.67 -42.93
C ALA A 183 20.41 10.38 -43.41
N GLY A 184 20.57 11.39 -44.28
CA GLY A 184 19.43 12.08 -44.91
C GLY A 184 18.85 13.22 -44.05
N ASP A 185 17.76 13.85 -44.55
CA ASP A 185 17.24 15.07 -44.00
C ASP A 185 15.83 14.95 -43.40
N LYS A 186 15.11 13.87 -43.70
CA LYS A 186 13.72 13.71 -43.31
C LYS A 186 13.41 12.29 -42.78
N MET A 187 12.73 12.22 -41.64
CA MET A 187 12.25 10.95 -41.11
C MET A 187 11.19 10.28 -41.98
N SER A 188 10.49 11.06 -42.84
CA SER A 188 9.56 10.50 -43.82
C SER A 188 10.22 9.57 -44.87
N ASP A 189 11.55 9.59 -45.00
CA ASP A 189 12.30 8.71 -45.87
C ASP A 189 12.58 7.32 -45.23
N TYR A 190 12.15 7.16 -43.99
CA TYR A 190 12.34 5.92 -43.22
C TYR A 190 11.01 5.26 -42.87
N THR A 191 11.05 3.95 -42.62
CA THR A 191 9.98 3.16 -42.02
C THR A 191 10.40 2.81 -40.61
N ILE A 192 9.56 3.20 -39.63
CA ILE A 192 9.76 2.94 -38.21
C ILE A 192 8.93 1.73 -37.85
N VAL A 193 9.57 0.72 -37.26
CA VAL A 193 8.94 -0.55 -36.92
C VAL A 193 9.23 -0.88 -35.45
N PRO A 194 8.36 -0.48 -34.53
CA PRO A 194 8.46 -0.95 -33.16
C PRO A 194 8.16 -2.46 -33.09
N GLU A 195 8.90 -3.17 -32.23
CA GLU A 195 8.65 -4.59 -31.94
C GLU A 195 7.57 -4.69 -30.84
N GLU A 196 6.70 -5.71 -30.95
CA GLU A 196 5.74 -6.01 -29.88
C GLU A 196 6.47 -6.56 -28.63
N GLY A 197 6.01 -6.16 -27.46
CA GLY A 197 6.58 -6.53 -26.16
C GLY A 197 7.63 -5.54 -25.65
N TYR A 198 7.94 -5.68 -24.36
CA TYR A 198 8.90 -4.82 -23.66
C TYR A 198 10.26 -5.48 -23.54
N ILE A 199 11.29 -4.65 -23.50
CA ILE A 199 12.63 -5.02 -23.09
C ILE A 199 13.02 -4.15 -21.89
N LEU A 200 13.93 -4.62 -21.04
CA LEU A 200 14.48 -3.82 -19.96
C LEU A 200 15.73 -3.07 -20.45
N VAL A 201 15.75 -1.77 -20.22
CA VAL A 201 16.89 -0.88 -20.43
C VAL A 201 17.15 -0.16 -19.13
N ASP A 202 18.28 -0.44 -18.48
CA ASP A 202 18.62 0.09 -17.16
C ASP A 202 17.47 -0.08 -16.14
N GLU A 203 16.90 -1.31 -16.10
CA GLU A 203 15.77 -1.73 -15.25
C GLU A 203 14.41 -1.06 -15.59
N THR A 204 14.37 -0.20 -16.61
CA THR A 204 13.15 0.47 -17.08
C THR A 204 12.56 -0.30 -18.27
N PRO A 205 11.26 -0.62 -18.29
CA PRO A 205 10.58 -1.17 -19.46
C PRO A 205 10.70 -0.22 -20.66
N GLY A 206 10.82 -0.78 -21.85
CA GLY A 206 10.92 0.02 -23.07
C GLY A 206 10.64 -0.78 -24.32
N PHE A 207 10.51 -0.11 -25.44
CA PHE A 207 10.27 -0.70 -26.74
C PHE A 207 11.55 -0.74 -27.56
N ARG A 208 11.71 -1.83 -28.33
CA ARG A 208 12.72 -1.88 -29.38
C ARG A 208 12.12 -1.37 -30.68
N VAL A 209 12.85 -0.50 -31.38
CA VAL A 209 12.41 0.12 -32.63
C VAL A 209 13.48 -0.11 -33.70
N ASN A 210 13.08 -0.76 -34.79
CA ASN A 210 13.94 -0.91 -35.96
C ASN A 210 13.56 0.12 -37.01
N ILE A 211 14.56 0.76 -37.61
CA ILE A 211 14.38 1.78 -38.65
C ILE A 211 15.01 1.28 -39.94
N TYR A 212 14.26 1.44 -41.03
CA TYR A 212 14.66 1.04 -42.39
C TYR A 212 14.51 2.19 -43.36
N GLU A 213 15.42 2.31 -44.35
CA GLU A 213 15.24 3.22 -45.48
C GLU A 213 13.99 2.81 -46.30
N LYS A 214 13.07 3.72 -46.51
CA LYS A 214 11.76 3.43 -47.12
C LYS A 214 11.86 2.92 -48.56
N VAL A 215 12.80 3.49 -49.33
CA VAL A 215 12.95 3.15 -50.77
C VAL A 215 13.74 1.86 -50.98
N SER A 216 14.81 1.68 -50.22
CA SER A 216 15.73 0.54 -50.39
C SER A 216 15.38 -0.65 -49.47
N SER A 217 14.52 -0.45 -48.45
CA SER A 217 14.26 -1.36 -47.35
C SER A 217 15.53 -1.76 -46.61
N ARG A 218 16.60 -0.98 -46.73
CA ARG A 218 17.86 -1.24 -46.05
C ARG A 218 17.71 -0.88 -44.58
N PHE A 219 18.19 -1.79 -43.71
CA PHE A 219 18.27 -1.53 -42.29
C PHE A 219 19.15 -0.33 -41.99
N ALA A 220 18.65 0.65 -41.24
CA ALA A 220 19.30 1.89 -40.88
C ALA A 220 19.78 1.91 -39.43
N GLY A 221 19.02 1.36 -38.50
CA GLY A 221 19.41 1.34 -37.11
C GLY A 221 18.39 0.63 -36.20
N THR A 222 18.83 0.26 -35.00
CA THR A 222 17.95 -0.17 -33.91
C THR A 222 18.06 0.83 -32.75
N PHE A 223 16.93 1.15 -32.21
CA PHE A 223 16.80 2.07 -31.09
C PHE A 223 15.97 1.42 -29.99
N LEU A 224 16.10 1.95 -28.77
CA LEU A 224 15.27 1.62 -27.65
C LEU A 224 14.67 2.92 -27.14
N ILE A 225 13.42 2.87 -26.69
CA ILE A 225 12.75 4.00 -26.05
C ILE A 225 12.11 3.51 -24.77
N SER A 226 12.28 4.24 -23.65
CA SER A 226 11.62 3.91 -22.40
C SER A 226 10.08 3.96 -22.57
N SER A 227 9.36 3.17 -21.80
CA SER A 227 7.89 3.09 -21.89
C SER A 227 7.21 4.43 -21.63
N ASP A 228 7.84 5.32 -20.86
CA ASP A 228 7.39 6.70 -20.62
C ASP A 228 7.81 7.71 -21.71
N GLY A 229 8.57 7.26 -22.71
CA GLY A 229 9.04 8.08 -23.84
C GLY A 229 10.08 9.12 -23.52
N LYS A 230 10.67 9.13 -22.31
CA LYS A 230 11.64 10.18 -21.90
C LYS A 230 13.06 9.89 -22.34
N HIS A 231 13.43 8.61 -22.43
CA HIS A 231 14.79 8.18 -22.75
C HIS A 231 14.81 7.41 -24.06
N VAL A 232 15.72 7.77 -24.95
CA VAL A 232 15.96 7.10 -26.24
C VAL A 232 17.42 6.70 -26.33
N TYR A 233 17.65 5.47 -26.74
CA TYR A 233 18.98 4.89 -26.86
C TYR A 233 19.21 4.35 -28.26
N SER A 234 20.44 4.40 -28.73
CA SER A 234 20.89 3.63 -29.89
C SER A 234 21.42 2.27 -29.44
N LEU A 235 21.10 1.20 -30.18
CA LEU A 235 21.61 -0.16 -29.95
C LEU A 235 22.50 -0.59 -31.10
N ASP A 236 23.79 -0.77 -30.84
CA ASP A 236 24.69 -1.45 -31.78
C ASP A 236 24.44 -2.97 -31.71
N ARG A 237 23.84 -3.52 -32.75
CA ARG A 237 23.50 -4.97 -32.82
C ARG A 237 24.73 -5.89 -32.85
N SER A 238 25.88 -5.39 -33.27
CA SER A 238 27.10 -6.20 -33.37
C SER A 238 27.82 -6.35 -32.05
N THR A 239 27.83 -5.30 -31.23
CA THR A 239 28.48 -5.26 -29.92
C THR A 239 27.50 -5.39 -28.76
N GLN A 240 26.18 -5.28 -29.02
CA GLN A 240 25.10 -5.18 -28.03
C GLN A 240 25.26 -3.96 -27.09
N GLN A 241 26.01 -2.96 -27.54
CA GLN A 241 26.22 -1.74 -26.77
C GLN A 241 25.02 -0.82 -26.92
N VAL A 242 24.50 -0.38 -25.79
CA VAL A 242 23.44 0.63 -25.68
C VAL A 242 24.08 1.96 -25.32
N SER A 243 23.64 3.04 -25.98
CA SER A 243 24.11 4.40 -25.72
C SER A 243 22.94 5.37 -25.77
N GLU A 244 22.74 6.12 -24.69
CA GLU A 244 21.68 7.11 -24.61
C GLU A 244 21.92 8.25 -25.60
N LEU A 245 20.85 8.70 -26.27
CA LEU A 245 20.86 9.80 -27.21
C LEU A 245 20.42 11.09 -26.49
N ALA A 246 21.25 12.15 -26.59
CA ALA A 246 20.89 13.46 -26.08
C ALA A 246 19.90 14.13 -27.05
N LEU A 247 18.65 13.79 -26.99
CA LEU A 247 17.59 14.35 -27.82
C LEU A 247 17.02 15.58 -27.11
N ALA A 248 17.41 16.77 -27.55
CA ALA A 248 16.91 18.04 -27.04
C ALA A 248 15.69 18.51 -27.84
#